data_3dc9359c4bc297747f2500b3b8017f71
#
_entry.id   3dc9359c4bc297747f2500b3b8017f71
#
_cell.length_a   1.000
_cell.length_b   1.000
_cell.length_c   1.000
_cell.angle_alpha   90.00
_cell.angle_beta   90.00
_cell.angle_gamma   90.00
#
_symmetry.space_group_name_H-M   'P 1'
#
loop_
_entity.id
_entity.type
_entity.pdbx_description
1 polymer ?
#
loop_
_entity_poly.entity_id
_entity_poly.type
_entity_poly.pdbx_seq_one_letter_code
_entity_poly.pdbx_strand_id
1 'polypeptide(L)'
;MSAAPSITTTNKEQPVPTPRPQIPSQFRSRAARIGRKLTTRHGWLGDYDYGWLCMPSLPFGNQKTRRLPPFYALDAELPLFLAITSGLQHALAMLAGLITPPIIFASALNLDSTTSAYMISASLIGCGILSLVQMSRIHLFKNYYIGTGLLSVVGTSFATLSTANSIFDAMYADGTCHSITGSDGVVTRSACPDAYGKVLGTSLICSFLEIFLSFVPPKALKRIFPPMVTGTVILMIGASLIGSSGMPNWGGGSNDCSSRPTSGIFQLCPTTLAPRPLPWGSPEFIGLGFLSFVAIILTELFGSPFLKNISIIVGLVVGCIVAGAAGYIDGSSIKTAPAITFLWVHRFKIGVYPPAILPMLAVYVSLMMEAIGDITASAEVSRVEVDGEAFDSRIQGGVLSDGLGGFFSALFTVTPLSIFAQNNGVIAITRCANRQAGRWCCAFLILFGVLGKISGVFLAIPNPVLGGVTTFLFASVAVSGVRVLSYVRFTRRDRFVLAAALSFGVGDLLVPDVFTHLFDGVDHPNKGLQGLFSSITIILSTPFLSSGIVAVILNLLLPQESEIEAEEDEEVVGADVIDEDMHKSSV
;
A
#
# COMPACT_ATOMS: atom_id res chain seq x y z
N MET A 1 -79.29 -28.83 8.95
CA MET A 1 -79.90 -28.96 7.64
C MET A 1 -79.06 -28.12 6.68
N SER A 2 -78.31 -28.58 5.76
CA SER A 2 -78.37 -29.53 4.69
C SER A 2 -76.91 -29.92 4.34
N ALA A 3 -76.69 -31.20 4.19
CA ALA A 3 -75.37 -31.77 3.77
C ALA A 3 -75.17 -31.57 2.28
N ALA A 4 -73.93 -31.32 1.86
CA ALA A 4 -73.48 -31.43 0.48
C ALA A 4 -72.46 -32.58 0.32
N PRO A 5 -72.48 -33.37 -0.73
CA PRO A 5 -71.80 -34.65 -0.79
C PRO A 5 -70.32 -34.53 -1.25
N SER A 6 -69.52 -35.38 -0.64
CA SER A 6 -68.12 -35.64 -1.02
C SER A 6 -68.03 -36.39 -2.35
N ILE A 7 -67.27 -35.84 -3.33
CA ILE A 7 -66.86 -36.58 -4.54
C ILE A 7 -65.35 -36.89 -4.41
N THR A 8 -65.05 -38.12 -4.12
CA THR A 8 -63.72 -38.71 -4.17
C THR A 8 -63.45 -39.17 -5.60
N THR A 9 -62.58 -38.46 -6.33
CA THR A 9 -62.01 -38.94 -7.56
C THR A 9 -60.53 -39.24 -7.34
N THR A 10 -60.20 -40.50 -7.21
CA THR A 10 -58.83 -41.02 -7.25
C THR A 10 -58.30 -40.99 -8.66
N ASN A 11 -57.53 -39.92 -9.02
CA ASN A 11 -56.70 -39.99 -10.22
C ASN A 11 -55.31 -40.55 -9.83
N LYS A 12 -55.01 -41.74 -10.33
CA LYS A 12 -53.64 -42.28 -10.32
C LYS A 12 -52.82 -41.47 -11.33
N GLU A 13 -52.04 -40.50 -10.85
CA GLU A 13 -50.99 -39.87 -11.63
C GLU A 13 -49.88 -40.90 -11.91
N GLN A 14 -49.61 -41.17 -13.18
CA GLN A 14 -48.43 -41.90 -13.64
C GLN A 14 -47.18 -41.03 -13.37
N PRO A 15 -46.05 -41.57 -12.88
CA PRO A 15 -44.84 -40.81 -12.65
C PRO A 15 -44.27 -40.35 -14.01
N VAL A 16 -44.23 -39.02 -14.20
CA VAL A 16 -43.52 -38.38 -15.31
C VAL A 16 -42.04 -38.70 -15.15
N PRO A 17 -41.35 -39.23 -16.16
CA PRO A 17 -39.91 -39.50 -16.08
C PRO A 17 -39.17 -38.16 -15.98
N THR A 18 -38.57 -37.90 -14.85
CA THR A 18 -37.68 -36.78 -14.65
C THR A 18 -36.48 -36.92 -15.59
N PRO A 19 -36.22 -35.94 -16.48
CA PRO A 19 -35.04 -35.98 -17.30
C PRO A 19 -33.80 -35.92 -16.41
N ARG A 20 -32.95 -36.94 -16.49
CA ARG A 20 -31.63 -36.94 -15.85
C ARG A 20 -30.89 -35.69 -16.29
N PRO A 21 -30.39 -34.83 -15.39
CA PRO A 21 -29.58 -33.70 -15.77
C PRO A 21 -28.30 -34.23 -16.41
N GLN A 22 -28.20 -34.08 -17.72
CA GLN A 22 -26.94 -34.24 -18.41
C GLN A 22 -26.06 -33.07 -17.95
N ILE A 23 -25.14 -33.34 -17.03
CA ILE A 23 -24.08 -32.40 -16.61
C ILE A 23 -23.22 -32.17 -17.87
N PRO A 24 -23.29 -31.01 -18.55
CA PRO A 24 -22.36 -30.72 -19.61
C PRO A 24 -20.98 -30.73 -18.99
N SER A 25 -20.01 -31.41 -19.58
CA SER A 25 -18.65 -31.44 -19.07
C SER A 25 -18.23 -29.99 -18.84
N GLN A 26 -17.78 -29.65 -17.61
CA GLN A 26 -17.45 -28.25 -17.22
C GLN A 26 -16.47 -27.61 -18.21
N PHE A 27 -15.70 -28.41 -18.90
CA PHE A 27 -14.75 -27.98 -19.93
C PHE A 27 -15.46 -27.46 -21.21
N ARG A 28 -16.47 -28.15 -21.71
CA ARG A 28 -17.25 -27.72 -22.90
C ARG A 28 -18.04 -26.44 -22.62
N SER A 29 -18.57 -26.28 -21.41
CA SER A 29 -19.32 -25.07 -21.05
C SER A 29 -18.37 -23.86 -20.88
N ARG A 30 -17.14 -24.06 -20.37
CA ARG A 30 -16.14 -23.01 -20.28
C ARG A 30 -15.63 -22.56 -21.65
N ALA A 31 -15.31 -23.51 -22.55
CA ALA A 31 -14.87 -23.21 -23.92
C ALA A 31 -15.94 -22.46 -24.71
N ALA A 32 -17.21 -22.88 -24.63
CA ALA A 32 -18.34 -22.21 -25.28
C ALA A 32 -18.58 -20.79 -24.71
N ARG A 33 -18.33 -20.57 -23.40
CA ARG A 33 -18.42 -19.26 -22.76
C ARG A 33 -17.30 -18.33 -23.23
N ILE A 34 -16.07 -18.84 -23.31
CA ILE A 34 -14.91 -18.09 -23.83
C ILE A 34 -15.15 -17.77 -25.32
N GLY A 35 -15.63 -18.73 -26.12
CA GLY A 35 -15.95 -18.51 -27.52
C GLY A 35 -16.99 -17.41 -27.72
N ARG A 36 -18.09 -17.39 -26.96
CA ARG A 36 -19.09 -16.31 -26.98
C ARG A 36 -18.50 -14.95 -26.59
N LYS A 37 -17.64 -14.89 -25.56
CA LYS A 37 -16.98 -13.64 -25.17
C LYS A 37 -16.10 -13.09 -26.30
N LEU A 38 -15.41 -13.93 -27.03
CA LEU A 38 -14.49 -13.52 -28.08
C LEU A 38 -15.19 -13.16 -29.40
N THR A 39 -16.37 -13.75 -29.69
CA THR A 39 -17.04 -13.62 -31.00
C THR A 39 -18.21 -12.65 -31.01
N THR A 40 -18.77 -12.27 -29.86
CA THR A 40 -19.94 -11.39 -29.80
C THR A 40 -19.59 -9.97 -29.34
N ARG A 41 -20.25 -8.95 -29.95
CA ARG A 41 -20.11 -7.54 -29.52
C ARG A 41 -20.46 -7.35 -28.05
N HIS A 42 -21.48 -8.04 -27.56
CA HIS A 42 -21.88 -7.98 -26.14
C HIS A 42 -20.82 -8.63 -25.25
N GLY A 43 -20.14 -9.69 -25.68
CA GLY A 43 -19.01 -10.28 -24.94
C GLY A 43 -17.80 -9.36 -24.83
N TRP A 44 -17.59 -8.48 -25.84
CA TRP A 44 -16.51 -7.50 -25.86
C TRP A 44 -16.84 -6.24 -25.07
N LEU A 45 -17.95 -5.57 -25.37
CA LEU A 45 -18.28 -4.24 -24.85
C LEU A 45 -19.32 -4.28 -23.71
N GLY A 46 -20.22 -5.29 -23.68
CA GLY A 46 -21.32 -5.32 -22.72
C GLY A 46 -22.21 -4.08 -22.77
N ASP A 47 -22.85 -3.77 -21.64
CA ASP A 47 -23.73 -2.61 -21.46
C ASP A 47 -23.06 -1.50 -20.64
N TYR A 48 -21.74 -1.49 -20.52
CA TYR A 48 -20.98 -0.50 -19.77
C TYR A 48 -20.85 0.80 -20.56
N ASP A 49 -21.05 1.95 -19.90
CA ASP A 49 -20.91 3.27 -20.51
C ASP A 49 -19.44 3.73 -20.51
N TYR A 50 -18.71 3.41 -21.58
CA TYR A 50 -17.32 3.85 -21.77
C TYR A 50 -17.22 5.37 -22.02
N GLY A 51 -18.29 6.01 -22.53
CA GLY A 51 -18.36 7.45 -22.65
C GLY A 51 -18.29 8.12 -21.28
N TRP A 52 -19.00 7.57 -20.29
CA TRP A 52 -18.92 8.03 -18.90
C TRP A 52 -17.50 7.87 -18.35
N LEU A 53 -16.82 6.78 -18.64
CA LEU A 53 -15.47 6.50 -18.13
C LEU A 53 -14.43 7.49 -18.70
N CYS A 54 -14.54 7.87 -19.96
CA CYS A 54 -13.55 8.67 -20.68
C CYS A 54 -13.86 10.18 -20.73
N MET A 55 -15.11 10.61 -20.46
CA MET A 55 -15.46 12.03 -20.53
C MET A 55 -15.03 12.79 -19.27
N PRO A 56 -14.32 13.95 -19.42
CA PRO A 56 -13.95 14.80 -18.30
C PRO A 56 -15.17 15.30 -17.52
N SER A 57 -15.06 15.45 -16.22
CA SER A 57 -16.06 16.05 -15.35
C SER A 57 -15.75 17.54 -15.19
N LEU A 58 -16.40 18.40 -15.97
CA LEU A 58 -16.24 19.85 -15.83
C LEU A 58 -17.11 20.35 -14.68
N PRO A 59 -16.56 21.09 -13.69
CA PRO A 59 -17.31 21.56 -12.51
C PRO A 59 -18.35 22.65 -12.86
N PHE A 60 -18.26 23.26 -14.04
CA PHE A 60 -19.14 24.36 -14.49
C PHE A 60 -20.22 23.90 -15.50
N GLY A 61 -20.33 22.61 -15.79
CA GLY A 61 -21.35 22.08 -16.70
C GLY A 61 -22.63 21.69 -15.95
N ASN A 62 -23.78 21.94 -16.59
CA ASN A 62 -25.07 21.42 -16.10
C ASN A 62 -24.97 19.87 -16.11
N GLN A 63 -24.62 19.27 -14.98
CA GLN A 63 -24.52 17.83 -14.82
C GLN A 63 -25.95 17.26 -14.85
N LYS A 64 -26.54 17.22 -16.06
CA LYS A 64 -27.72 16.37 -16.28
C LYS A 64 -27.32 14.98 -15.79
N THR A 65 -28.10 14.47 -14.88
CA THR A 65 -28.00 13.17 -14.20
C THR A 65 -27.46 12.07 -15.13
N ARG A 66 -26.12 11.94 -15.18
CA ARG A 66 -25.46 10.84 -15.90
C ARG A 66 -25.86 9.54 -15.17
N ARG A 67 -26.43 8.60 -15.88
CA ARG A 67 -26.71 7.29 -15.32
C ARG A 67 -25.38 6.65 -14.93
N LEU A 68 -25.24 6.31 -13.65
CA LEU A 68 -24.08 5.57 -13.18
C LEU A 68 -24.04 4.20 -13.89
N PRO A 69 -22.85 3.74 -14.32
CA PRO A 69 -22.71 2.43 -14.93
C PRO A 69 -23.14 1.31 -13.98
N PRO A 70 -23.55 0.15 -14.49
CA PRO A 70 -23.91 -0.99 -13.67
C PRO A 70 -22.74 -1.43 -12.79
N PHE A 71 -23.04 -1.97 -11.61
CA PHE A 71 -22.03 -2.51 -10.71
C PHE A 71 -21.72 -3.96 -11.10
N TYR A 72 -20.46 -4.28 -11.35
CA TYR A 72 -19.99 -5.62 -11.63
C TYR A 72 -19.44 -6.29 -10.37
N ALA A 73 -20.20 -7.20 -9.80
CA ALA A 73 -19.83 -7.98 -8.61
C ALA A 73 -18.66 -8.94 -8.90
N LEU A 74 -18.13 -9.56 -7.84
CA LEU A 74 -16.93 -10.40 -7.84
C LEU A 74 -16.87 -11.47 -8.95
N ASP A 75 -17.99 -12.16 -9.20
CA ASP A 75 -18.10 -13.28 -10.13
C ASP A 75 -19.07 -13.01 -11.29
N ALA A 76 -19.53 -11.76 -11.47
CA ALA A 76 -20.39 -11.38 -12.57
C ALA A 76 -19.70 -11.63 -13.93
N GLU A 77 -20.48 -11.84 -14.98
CA GLU A 77 -19.92 -11.91 -16.34
C GLU A 77 -19.43 -10.52 -16.76
N LEU A 78 -18.11 -10.36 -16.85
CA LEU A 78 -17.46 -9.11 -17.22
C LEU A 78 -17.15 -9.07 -18.71
N PRO A 79 -17.53 -7.99 -19.45
CA PRO A 79 -17.09 -7.76 -20.82
C PRO A 79 -15.57 -7.73 -20.92
N LEU A 80 -15.02 -8.28 -22.00
CA LEU A 80 -13.56 -8.43 -22.13
C LEU A 80 -12.84 -7.08 -22.13
N PHE A 81 -13.37 -6.10 -22.86
CA PHE A 81 -12.77 -4.77 -22.94
C PHE A 81 -12.79 -4.06 -21.58
N LEU A 82 -13.88 -4.19 -20.81
CA LEU A 82 -13.96 -3.66 -19.45
C LEU A 82 -12.97 -4.37 -18.51
N ALA A 83 -12.81 -5.70 -18.66
CA ALA A 83 -11.85 -6.45 -17.86
C ALA A 83 -10.42 -5.97 -18.09
N ILE A 84 -10.03 -5.76 -19.35
CA ILE A 84 -8.71 -5.28 -19.74
C ILE A 84 -8.49 -3.84 -19.28
N THR A 85 -9.43 -2.93 -19.56
CA THR A 85 -9.30 -1.50 -19.22
C THR A 85 -9.31 -1.27 -17.72
N SER A 86 -10.19 -1.96 -16.98
CA SER A 86 -10.21 -1.89 -15.52
C SER A 86 -8.94 -2.51 -14.92
N GLY A 87 -8.46 -3.65 -15.46
CA GLY A 87 -7.21 -4.25 -15.04
C GLY A 87 -6.00 -3.32 -15.26
N LEU A 88 -5.96 -2.63 -16.39
CA LEU A 88 -4.92 -1.63 -16.67
C LEU A 88 -5.01 -0.45 -15.71
N GLN A 89 -6.22 0.04 -15.38
CA GLN A 89 -6.41 1.09 -14.39
C GLN A 89 -5.89 0.70 -13.02
N HIS A 90 -6.19 -0.51 -12.54
CA HIS A 90 -5.66 -1.03 -11.29
C HIS A 90 -4.12 -1.09 -11.32
N ALA A 91 -3.53 -1.59 -12.40
CA ALA A 91 -2.07 -1.66 -12.54
C ALA A 91 -1.43 -0.26 -12.52
N LEU A 92 -1.99 0.70 -13.28
CA LEU A 92 -1.46 2.06 -13.33
C LEU A 92 -1.67 2.83 -12.02
N ALA A 93 -2.83 2.68 -11.36
CA ALA A 93 -3.10 3.32 -10.08
C ALA A 93 -2.10 2.93 -8.99
N MET A 94 -1.61 1.69 -9.02
CA MET A 94 -0.65 1.17 -8.05
C MET A 94 0.81 1.38 -8.45
N LEU A 95 1.06 1.64 -9.72
CA LEU A 95 2.41 1.61 -10.30
C LEU A 95 3.40 2.49 -9.53
N ALA A 96 3.01 3.71 -9.17
CA ALA A 96 3.87 4.61 -8.40
C ALA A 96 4.24 4.02 -7.02
N GLY A 97 3.27 3.41 -6.31
CA GLY A 97 3.52 2.74 -5.03
C GLY A 97 4.42 1.51 -5.15
N LEU A 98 4.42 0.82 -6.29
CA LEU A 98 5.23 -0.37 -6.54
C LEU A 98 6.68 -0.05 -6.92
N ILE A 99 6.92 1.06 -7.64
CA ILE A 99 8.25 1.44 -8.11
C ILE A 99 9.02 2.29 -7.08
N THR A 100 8.31 3.06 -6.25
CA THR A 100 8.93 3.98 -5.30
C THR A 100 9.81 3.29 -4.26
N PRO A 101 9.38 2.24 -3.53
CA PRO A 101 10.21 1.61 -2.52
C PRO A 101 11.52 1.03 -3.08
N PRO A 102 11.55 0.29 -4.19
CA PRO A 102 12.81 -0.16 -4.79
C PRO A 102 13.76 0.98 -5.14
N ILE A 103 13.25 2.12 -5.65
CA ILE A 103 14.07 3.29 -5.96
C ILE A 103 14.68 3.88 -4.70
N ILE A 104 13.88 4.05 -3.64
CA ILE A 104 14.34 4.58 -2.35
C ILE A 104 15.40 3.67 -1.73
N PHE A 105 15.18 2.36 -1.71
CA PHE A 105 16.16 1.40 -1.18
C PHE A 105 17.47 1.42 -1.99
N ALA A 106 17.36 1.46 -3.30
CA ALA A 106 18.54 1.52 -4.17
C ALA A 106 19.34 2.80 -3.93
N SER A 107 18.65 3.93 -3.72
CA SER A 107 19.29 5.22 -3.40
C SER A 107 19.90 5.21 -1.99
N ALA A 108 19.20 4.72 -0.98
CA ALA A 108 19.68 4.65 0.40
C ALA A 108 20.95 3.79 0.54
N LEU A 109 21.06 2.74 -0.27
CA LEU A 109 22.20 1.82 -0.29
C LEU A 109 23.23 2.15 -1.39
N ASN A 110 23.05 3.23 -2.12
CA ASN A 110 23.92 3.69 -3.20
C ASN A 110 24.22 2.59 -4.25
N LEU A 111 23.17 1.85 -4.67
CA LEU A 111 23.28 0.75 -5.61
C LEU A 111 23.42 1.25 -7.05
N ASP A 112 24.05 0.43 -7.90
CA ASP A 112 24.20 0.71 -9.33
C ASP A 112 22.85 0.68 -10.08
N SER A 113 22.80 1.35 -11.23
CA SER A 113 21.58 1.49 -12.02
C SER A 113 21.01 0.16 -12.54
N THR A 114 21.87 -0.84 -12.77
CA THR A 114 21.44 -2.18 -13.24
C THR A 114 20.75 -2.96 -12.12
N THR A 115 21.30 -2.93 -10.92
CA THR A 115 20.70 -3.53 -9.72
C THR A 115 19.39 -2.80 -9.35
N SER A 116 19.38 -1.47 -9.42
CA SER A 116 18.19 -0.65 -9.15
C SER A 116 17.05 -0.96 -10.13
N ALA A 117 17.33 -1.05 -11.43
CA ALA A 117 16.35 -1.43 -12.44
C ALA A 117 15.83 -2.86 -12.24
N TYR A 118 16.70 -3.80 -11.82
CA TYR A 118 16.30 -5.14 -11.46
C TYR A 118 15.34 -5.17 -10.26
N MET A 119 15.62 -4.40 -9.20
CA MET A 119 14.75 -4.33 -8.02
C MET A 119 13.33 -3.84 -8.36
N ILE A 120 13.21 -2.85 -9.26
CA ILE A 120 11.92 -2.39 -9.78
C ILE A 120 11.21 -3.51 -10.54
N SER A 121 11.91 -4.19 -11.45
CA SER A 121 11.37 -5.32 -12.21
C SER A 121 10.90 -6.46 -11.31
N ALA A 122 11.72 -6.83 -10.33
CA ALA A 122 11.39 -7.88 -9.37
C ALA A 122 10.15 -7.51 -8.52
N SER A 123 10.04 -6.26 -8.08
CA SER A 123 8.87 -5.74 -7.37
C SER A 123 7.59 -5.90 -8.21
N LEU A 124 7.60 -5.47 -9.46
CA LEU A 124 6.44 -5.57 -10.35
C LEU A 124 6.03 -7.03 -10.61
N ILE A 125 7.00 -7.92 -10.89
CA ILE A 125 6.73 -9.34 -11.13
C ILE A 125 6.23 -10.01 -9.84
N GLY A 126 6.91 -9.79 -8.71
CA GLY A 126 6.56 -10.35 -7.42
C GLY A 126 5.16 -9.93 -6.97
N CYS A 127 4.84 -8.63 -7.08
CA CYS A 127 3.52 -8.10 -6.78
C CYS A 127 2.44 -8.73 -7.68
N GLY A 128 2.70 -8.87 -8.99
CA GLY A 128 1.77 -9.50 -9.90
C GLY A 128 1.48 -10.96 -9.54
N ILE A 129 2.50 -11.75 -9.21
CA ILE A 129 2.35 -13.16 -8.85
C ILE A 129 1.62 -13.31 -7.51
N LEU A 130 2.05 -12.58 -6.48
CA LEU A 130 1.49 -12.71 -5.13
C LEU A 130 0.09 -12.11 -5.03
N SER A 131 -0.25 -11.09 -5.84
CA SER A 131 -1.62 -10.60 -5.97
C SER A 131 -2.59 -11.65 -6.52
N LEU A 132 -2.14 -12.53 -7.43
CA LEU A 132 -2.98 -13.65 -7.89
C LEU A 132 -3.32 -14.60 -6.74
N VAL A 133 -2.38 -14.83 -5.82
CA VAL A 133 -2.61 -15.64 -4.62
C VAL A 133 -3.55 -14.91 -3.67
N GLN A 134 -3.34 -13.62 -3.43
CA GLN A 134 -4.16 -12.79 -2.54
C GLN A 134 -5.62 -12.71 -2.97
N MET A 135 -5.88 -12.58 -4.29
CA MET A 135 -7.23 -12.56 -4.86
C MET A 135 -7.88 -13.94 -4.97
N SER A 136 -7.11 -15.01 -4.78
CA SER A 136 -7.66 -16.37 -4.80
C SER A 136 -8.44 -16.64 -3.50
N ARG A 137 -9.18 -17.73 -3.48
CA ARG A 137 -9.78 -18.26 -2.26
C ARG A 137 -9.58 -19.77 -2.28
N ILE A 138 -8.34 -20.19 -1.96
CA ILE A 138 -7.95 -21.59 -1.96
C ILE A 138 -8.33 -22.18 -0.59
N HIS A 139 -9.22 -23.15 -0.58
CA HIS A 139 -9.61 -23.85 0.65
C HIS A 139 -8.46 -24.74 1.13
N LEU A 140 -8.09 -24.61 2.40
CA LEU A 140 -7.08 -25.45 3.06
C LEU A 140 -7.74 -26.58 3.85
N PHE A 141 -8.35 -26.25 4.97
CA PHE A 141 -9.06 -27.20 5.83
C PHE A 141 -10.10 -26.43 6.67
N LYS A 142 -11.20 -27.07 7.04
CA LYS A 142 -12.31 -26.45 7.80
C LYS A 142 -12.73 -25.12 7.16
N ASN A 143 -12.65 -24.01 7.90
CA ASN A 143 -12.96 -22.66 7.45
C ASN A 143 -11.70 -21.83 7.13
N TYR A 144 -10.54 -22.47 7.00
CA TYR A 144 -9.29 -21.79 6.67
C TYR A 144 -9.05 -21.76 5.17
N TYR A 145 -8.67 -20.58 4.69
CA TYR A 145 -8.42 -20.30 3.28
C TYR A 145 -7.08 -19.60 3.08
N ILE A 146 -6.54 -19.62 1.86
CA ILE A 146 -5.49 -18.71 1.40
C ILE A 146 -6.14 -17.72 0.45
N GLY A 147 -5.92 -16.43 0.71
CA GLY A 147 -6.45 -15.33 -0.08
C GLY A 147 -7.85 -14.89 0.32
N THR A 148 -8.17 -13.65 -0.01
CA THR A 148 -9.41 -12.96 0.37
C THR A 148 -10.61 -13.37 -0.49
N GLY A 149 -10.35 -13.75 -1.76
CA GLY A 149 -11.38 -13.89 -2.79
C GLY A 149 -12.00 -12.55 -3.24
N LEU A 150 -11.40 -11.42 -2.85
CA LEU A 150 -11.75 -10.07 -3.28
C LEU A 150 -10.77 -9.59 -4.36
N LEU A 151 -11.10 -8.50 -5.05
CA LEU A 151 -10.15 -7.80 -5.89
C LEU A 151 -9.22 -6.98 -4.99
N SER A 152 -8.13 -7.57 -4.56
CA SER A 152 -7.09 -6.94 -3.75
C SER A 152 -5.74 -7.21 -4.39
N VAL A 153 -4.98 -6.16 -4.63
CA VAL A 153 -3.62 -6.25 -5.20
C VAL A 153 -2.64 -5.91 -4.10
N VAL A 154 -1.56 -6.65 -4.00
CA VAL A 154 -0.50 -6.41 -3.03
C VAL A 154 0.62 -5.59 -3.65
N GLY A 155 1.27 -4.79 -2.84
CA GLY A 155 2.41 -3.99 -3.23
C GLY A 155 3.43 -3.88 -2.10
N THR A 156 4.59 -3.31 -2.37
CA THR A 156 5.66 -3.16 -1.38
C THR A 156 5.17 -2.35 -0.18
N SER A 157 5.28 -2.93 1.01
CA SER A 157 4.80 -2.32 2.25
C SER A 157 5.53 -1.02 2.57
N PHE A 158 4.75 0.01 2.88
CA PHE A 158 5.26 1.30 3.32
C PHE A 158 5.80 1.27 4.76
N ALA A 159 5.24 0.43 5.64
CA ALA A 159 5.78 0.18 6.97
C ALA A 159 7.19 -0.42 6.88
N THR A 160 7.38 -1.40 5.98
CA THR A 160 8.70 -1.97 5.71
C THR A 160 9.67 -0.92 5.15
N LEU A 161 9.21 -0.02 4.27
CA LEU A 161 10.05 1.04 3.71
C LEU A 161 10.62 1.94 4.80
N SER A 162 9.78 2.43 5.72
CA SER A 162 10.20 3.27 6.83
C SER A 162 11.20 2.55 7.75
N THR A 163 10.88 1.33 8.18
CA THR A 163 11.75 0.56 9.08
C THR A 163 13.06 0.14 8.41
N ALA A 164 13.03 -0.26 7.14
CA ALA A 164 14.24 -0.66 6.43
C ALA A 164 15.23 0.49 6.29
N ASN A 165 14.77 1.73 6.08
CA ASN A 165 15.64 2.90 6.07
C ASN A 165 16.35 3.06 7.41
N SER A 166 15.63 2.98 8.54
CA SER A 166 16.24 3.03 9.89
C SER A 166 17.23 1.87 10.13
N ILE A 167 16.93 0.67 9.59
CA ILE A 167 17.86 -0.48 9.65
C ILE A 167 19.12 -0.21 8.81
N PHE A 168 19.00 0.39 7.63
CA PHE A 168 20.16 0.75 6.81
C PHE A 168 21.02 1.79 7.50
N ASP A 169 20.41 2.82 8.11
CA ASP A 169 21.13 3.82 8.87
C ASP A 169 21.91 3.18 10.03
N ALA A 170 21.30 2.26 10.76
CA ALA A 170 21.97 1.49 11.80
C ALA A 170 23.13 0.62 11.26
N MET A 171 22.98 0.02 10.05
CA MET A 171 24.06 -0.76 9.43
C MET A 171 25.24 0.09 8.95
N TYR A 172 24.99 1.34 8.57
CA TYR A 172 26.10 2.29 8.29
C TYR A 172 26.73 2.80 9.57
N ALA A 173 25.98 3.00 10.64
CA ALA A 173 26.49 3.44 11.93
C ALA A 173 27.34 2.37 12.64
N ASP A 174 26.95 1.09 12.58
CA ASP A 174 27.68 -0.03 13.21
C ASP A 174 28.84 -0.57 12.37
N GLY A 175 29.08 0.01 11.19
CA GLY A 175 30.17 -0.41 10.29
C GLY A 175 29.87 -1.68 9.49
N THR A 176 28.65 -2.22 9.53
CA THR A 176 28.22 -3.33 8.65
C THR A 176 28.28 -2.92 7.19
N CYS A 177 27.90 -1.68 6.89
CA CYS A 177 28.11 -1.00 5.61
C CYS A 177 29.21 0.05 5.75
N HIS A 178 30.07 0.16 4.76
CA HIS A 178 31.19 1.09 4.81
C HIS A 178 30.77 2.50 4.36
N SER A 179 31.27 3.50 5.07
CA SER A 179 31.22 4.90 4.66
C SER A 179 32.64 5.38 4.34
N ILE A 180 32.76 6.21 3.32
CA ILE A 180 34.04 6.78 2.89
C ILE A 180 34.04 8.25 3.31
N THR A 181 35.02 8.64 4.15
CA THR A 181 35.22 10.04 4.50
C THR A 181 36.15 10.66 3.44
N GLY A 182 35.65 11.63 2.70
CA GLY A 182 36.43 12.37 1.71
C GLY A 182 37.49 13.24 2.38
N SER A 183 38.45 13.74 1.58
CA SER A 183 39.50 14.68 2.05
C SER A 183 38.95 16.00 2.58
N ASP A 184 37.72 16.32 2.27
CA ASP A 184 36.94 17.49 2.68
C ASP A 184 36.08 17.25 3.96
N GLY A 185 36.26 16.08 4.60
CA GLY A 185 35.53 15.71 5.80
C GLY A 185 34.09 15.24 5.57
N VAL A 186 33.63 15.17 4.32
CA VAL A 186 32.29 14.70 4.00
C VAL A 186 32.25 13.18 3.98
N VAL A 187 31.31 12.61 4.76
CA VAL A 187 31.07 11.18 4.81
C VAL A 187 30.10 10.79 3.69
N THR A 188 30.59 9.96 2.75
CA THR A 188 29.77 9.37 1.68
C THR A 188 29.55 7.90 1.94
N ARG A 189 28.30 7.43 1.80
CA ARG A 189 27.96 6.01 1.91
C ARG A 189 28.48 5.25 0.68
N SER A 190 29.18 4.15 0.89
CA SER A 190 29.54 3.23 -0.20
C SER A 190 28.38 2.29 -0.53
N ALA A 191 28.40 1.70 -1.73
CA ALA A 191 27.39 0.73 -2.14
C ALA A 191 27.36 -0.48 -1.17
N CYS A 192 26.19 -0.83 -0.66
CA CYS A 192 26.02 -1.93 0.30
C CYS A 192 24.87 -2.88 -0.08
N PRO A 193 25.00 -3.68 -1.16
CA PRO A 193 23.93 -4.61 -1.56
C PRO A 193 23.66 -5.71 -0.52
N ASP A 194 24.67 -6.07 0.31
CA ASP A 194 24.52 -7.05 1.37
C ASP A 194 23.52 -6.62 2.45
N ALA A 195 23.36 -5.32 2.69
CA ALA A 195 22.37 -4.79 3.63
C ALA A 195 20.94 -5.13 3.18
N TYR A 196 20.65 -4.95 1.89
CA TYR A 196 19.37 -5.36 1.33
C TYR A 196 19.10 -6.85 1.52
N GLY A 197 20.10 -7.69 1.24
CA GLY A 197 20.02 -9.14 1.47
C GLY A 197 19.78 -9.53 2.93
N LYS A 198 20.36 -8.77 3.88
CA LYS A 198 20.11 -8.98 5.33
C LYS A 198 18.70 -8.58 5.73
N VAL A 199 18.15 -7.49 5.18
CA VAL A 199 16.75 -7.11 5.41
C VAL A 199 15.80 -8.17 4.87
N LEU A 200 16.04 -8.67 3.65
CA LEU A 200 15.25 -9.76 3.05
C LEU A 200 15.26 -11.02 3.91
N GLY A 201 16.43 -11.46 4.37
CA GLY A 201 16.53 -12.66 5.17
C GLY A 201 15.94 -12.52 6.58
N THR A 202 16.05 -11.34 7.19
CA THR A 202 15.39 -11.05 8.47
C THR A 202 13.88 -11.03 8.29
N SER A 203 13.39 -10.39 7.23
CA SER A 203 11.99 -10.35 6.87
C SER A 203 11.40 -11.75 6.64
N LEU A 204 12.12 -12.62 5.92
CA LEU A 204 11.71 -14.00 5.66
C LEU A 204 11.44 -14.77 6.97
N ILE A 205 12.30 -14.60 7.98
CA ILE A 205 12.10 -15.27 9.28
C ILE A 205 10.95 -14.63 10.03
N CYS A 206 10.86 -13.29 10.05
CA CYS A 206 9.82 -12.56 10.79
C CYS A 206 8.41 -12.75 10.21
N SER A 207 8.27 -13.09 8.92
CA SER A 207 6.99 -13.35 8.26
C SER A 207 6.20 -14.51 8.91
N PHE A 208 6.88 -15.45 9.55
CA PHE A 208 6.21 -16.53 10.28
C PHE A 208 5.31 -16.00 11.41
N LEU A 209 5.62 -14.84 11.99
CA LEU A 209 4.75 -14.22 13.00
C LEU A 209 3.36 -13.94 12.42
N GLU A 210 3.27 -13.30 11.28
CA GLU A 210 1.99 -12.99 10.64
C GLU A 210 1.27 -14.25 10.17
N ILE A 211 2.00 -15.23 9.64
CA ILE A 211 1.43 -16.55 9.30
C ILE A 211 0.78 -17.18 10.53
N PHE A 212 1.43 -17.18 11.70
CA PHE A 212 0.85 -17.69 12.93
C PHE A 212 -0.34 -16.87 13.43
N LEU A 213 -0.24 -15.53 13.37
CA LEU A 213 -1.33 -14.63 13.76
C LEU A 213 -2.59 -14.81 12.91
N SER A 214 -2.46 -15.25 11.66
CA SER A 214 -3.60 -15.52 10.78
C SER A 214 -4.52 -16.64 11.30
N PHE A 215 -4.01 -17.53 12.17
CA PHE A 215 -4.80 -18.57 12.81
C PHE A 215 -5.46 -18.14 14.12
N VAL A 216 -5.14 -16.95 14.62
CA VAL A 216 -5.80 -16.36 15.79
C VAL A 216 -7.19 -15.86 15.37
N PRO A 217 -8.23 -16.09 16.19
CA PRO A 217 -9.57 -15.62 15.85
C PRO A 217 -9.61 -14.12 15.60
N PRO A 218 -10.23 -13.63 14.49
CA PRO A 218 -10.27 -12.21 14.14
C PRO A 218 -10.83 -11.31 15.25
N LYS A 219 -11.77 -11.83 16.06
CA LYS A 219 -12.31 -11.11 17.23
C LYS A 219 -11.25 -10.78 18.28
N ALA A 220 -10.31 -11.70 18.53
CA ALA A 220 -9.20 -11.47 19.47
C ALA A 220 -8.22 -10.44 18.91
N LEU A 221 -7.91 -10.50 17.62
CA LEU A 221 -7.05 -9.52 16.94
C LEU A 221 -7.66 -8.11 16.99
N LYS A 222 -8.95 -7.97 16.68
CA LYS A 222 -9.68 -6.67 16.74
C LYS A 222 -9.72 -6.09 18.16
N ARG A 223 -9.67 -6.92 19.20
CA ARG A 223 -9.62 -6.45 20.60
C ARG A 223 -8.26 -5.89 20.99
N ILE A 224 -7.18 -6.53 20.53
CA ILE A 224 -5.80 -6.09 20.80
C ILE A 224 -5.47 -4.86 19.94
N PHE A 225 -5.91 -4.88 18.68
CA PHE A 225 -5.67 -3.87 17.66
C PHE A 225 -6.98 -3.23 17.18
N PRO A 226 -7.65 -2.44 18.03
CA PRO A 226 -8.85 -1.72 17.62
C PRO A 226 -8.52 -0.64 16.58
N PRO A 227 -9.54 -0.06 15.89
CA PRO A 227 -9.33 0.97 14.86
C PRO A 227 -8.51 2.16 15.33
N MET A 228 -8.56 2.50 16.63
CA MET A 228 -7.74 3.57 17.21
C MET A 228 -6.25 3.26 17.11
N VAL A 229 -5.82 2.05 17.46
CA VAL A 229 -4.42 1.61 17.36
C VAL A 229 -3.99 1.53 15.89
N THR A 230 -4.78 0.83 15.08
CA THR A 230 -4.50 0.62 13.65
C THR A 230 -4.42 1.93 12.89
N GLY A 231 -5.40 2.82 13.09
CA GLY A 231 -5.45 4.12 12.42
C GLY A 231 -4.27 5.02 12.80
N THR A 232 -3.86 5.01 14.07
CA THR A 232 -2.67 5.75 14.53
C THR A 232 -1.40 5.26 13.85
N VAL A 233 -1.21 3.94 13.77
CA VAL A 233 -0.04 3.34 13.10
C VAL A 233 0.00 3.72 11.62
N ILE A 234 -1.11 3.55 10.87
CA ILE A 234 -1.18 3.88 9.44
C ILE A 234 -0.95 5.39 9.20
N LEU A 235 -1.54 6.25 10.05
CA LEU A 235 -1.31 7.70 10.00
C LEU A 235 0.18 8.03 10.14
N MET A 236 0.84 7.43 11.12
CA MET A 236 2.27 7.67 11.38
C MET A 236 3.19 7.09 10.32
N ILE A 237 2.83 5.95 9.69
CA ILE A 237 3.57 5.42 8.52
C ILE A 237 3.57 6.45 7.39
N GLY A 238 2.39 6.97 7.01
CA GLY A 238 2.30 7.96 5.95
C GLY A 238 3.05 9.26 6.29
N ALA A 239 2.89 9.77 7.52
CA ALA A 239 3.54 11.00 7.97
C ALA A 239 5.08 10.87 7.98
N SER A 240 5.62 9.75 8.47
CA SER A 240 7.07 9.52 8.52
C SER A 240 7.70 9.46 7.12
N LEU A 241 7.01 8.84 6.15
CA LEU A 241 7.50 8.73 4.78
C LEU A 241 7.49 10.06 4.02
N ILE A 242 6.57 10.97 4.34
CA ILE A 242 6.61 12.35 3.81
C ILE A 242 7.94 13.01 4.21
N GLY A 243 8.33 12.91 5.48
CA GLY A 243 9.55 13.52 6.03
C GLY A 243 10.83 12.82 5.58
N SER A 244 10.85 11.48 5.57
CA SER A 244 12.08 10.71 5.29
C SER A 244 12.37 10.50 3.80
N SER A 245 11.35 10.52 2.94
CA SER A 245 11.51 10.17 1.53
C SER A 245 10.79 11.11 0.57
N GLY A 246 9.60 11.61 0.89
CA GLY A 246 8.82 12.47 0.01
C GLY A 246 9.50 13.83 -0.21
N MET A 247 9.57 14.64 0.85
CA MET A 247 10.12 15.99 0.79
C MET A 247 11.62 16.04 0.50
N PRO A 248 12.48 15.13 0.99
CA PRO A 248 13.89 15.12 0.61
C PRO A 248 14.09 14.93 -0.89
N ASN A 249 13.36 14.02 -1.53
CA ASN A 249 13.42 13.84 -2.98
C ASN A 249 12.85 15.06 -3.74
N TRP A 250 11.79 15.68 -3.22
CA TRP A 250 11.24 16.91 -3.81
C TRP A 250 12.26 18.05 -3.82
N GLY A 251 13.11 18.14 -2.79
CA GLY A 251 14.19 19.12 -2.73
C GLY A 251 15.35 18.91 -3.72
N GLY A 252 15.36 17.84 -4.47
CA GLY A 252 16.37 17.60 -5.50
C GLY A 252 17.12 16.27 -5.40
N GLY A 253 16.81 15.41 -4.43
CA GLY A 253 17.44 14.11 -4.31
C GLY A 253 17.03 13.31 -3.10
N SER A 254 17.72 12.21 -2.85
CA SER A 254 17.54 11.34 -1.71
C SER A 254 17.92 12.01 -0.37
N ASN A 255 17.83 11.27 0.73
CA ASN A 255 18.24 11.73 2.05
C ASN A 255 19.68 12.27 2.09
N ASP A 256 20.57 11.76 1.21
CA ASP A 256 21.92 12.27 1.11
C ASP A 256 22.00 13.75 0.72
N CYS A 257 21.04 14.22 -0.10
CA CYS A 257 20.98 15.64 -0.48
C CYS A 257 20.56 16.56 0.65
N SER A 258 19.73 16.10 1.58
CA SER A 258 19.29 16.89 2.75
C SER A 258 20.41 17.15 3.75
N SER A 259 21.39 16.26 3.82
CA SER A 259 22.55 16.36 4.73
C SER A 259 23.78 17.01 4.09
N ARG A 260 23.74 17.33 2.79
CA ARG A 260 24.87 17.91 2.09
C ARG A 260 25.00 19.41 2.28
N PRO A 261 26.25 19.97 2.25
CA PRO A 261 26.47 21.40 2.32
C PRO A 261 25.89 22.10 1.10
N THR A 262 25.44 23.33 1.28
CA THR A 262 24.88 24.19 0.22
C THR A 262 25.95 24.84 -0.67
N SER A 263 27.23 24.58 -0.43
CA SER A 263 28.37 25.13 -1.17
C SER A 263 29.43 24.08 -1.40
N GLY A 264 30.27 24.28 -2.42
CA GLY A 264 31.35 23.37 -2.79
C GLY A 264 30.92 22.30 -3.81
N ILE A 265 31.71 21.25 -3.91
CA ILE A 265 31.50 20.15 -4.89
C ILE A 265 30.22 19.35 -4.64
N PHE A 266 29.66 19.41 -3.45
CA PHE A 266 28.43 18.72 -3.06
C PHE A 266 27.17 19.58 -3.16
N GLN A 267 27.28 20.76 -3.74
CA GLN A 267 26.15 21.64 -3.99
C GLN A 267 25.07 20.98 -4.87
N LEU A 268 25.48 20.14 -5.81
CA LEU A 268 24.58 19.33 -6.61
C LEU A 268 24.36 17.98 -5.97
N CYS A 269 23.09 17.55 -5.87
CA CYS A 269 22.76 16.20 -5.46
C CYS A 269 23.34 15.15 -6.42
N PRO A 270 24.06 14.11 -5.96
CA PRO A 270 24.75 13.17 -6.85
C PRO A 270 23.81 12.30 -7.69
N THR A 271 22.53 12.22 -7.30
CA THR A 271 21.50 11.47 -8.04
C THR A 271 20.76 12.33 -9.07
N THR A 272 21.05 13.64 -9.15
CA THR A 272 20.45 14.57 -10.10
C THR A 272 21.46 14.99 -11.14
N LEU A 273 21.09 14.99 -12.41
CA LEU A 273 21.92 15.37 -13.55
C LEU A 273 21.50 16.75 -14.08
N ALA A 274 21.63 17.78 -13.26
CA ALA A 274 21.38 19.14 -13.68
C ALA A 274 22.49 19.68 -14.59
N PRO A 275 22.20 20.55 -15.55
CA PRO A 275 23.21 21.18 -16.40
C PRO A 275 24.21 22.06 -15.64
N ARG A 276 23.80 22.53 -14.45
CA ARG A 276 24.63 23.31 -13.53
C ARG A 276 24.40 22.84 -12.09
N PRO A 277 25.39 22.98 -11.20
CA PRO A 277 25.20 22.70 -9.81
C PRO A 277 24.10 23.60 -9.21
N LEU A 278 23.17 22.98 -8.49
CA LEU A 278 22.09 23.65 -7.77
C LEU A 278 22.06 23.15 -6.32
N PRO A 279 21.87 24.01 -5.33
CA PRO A 279 21.71 23.56 -3.96
C PRO A 279 20.41 22.77 -3.79
N TRP A 280 20.40 21.87 -2.79
CA TRP A 280 19.18 21.18 -2.40
C TRP A 280 18.10 22.21 -2.01
N GLY A 281 16.86 21.99 -2.45
CA GLY A 281 15.76 22.93 -2.20
C GLY A 281 15.74 24.13 -3.14
N SER A 282 16.51 24.12 -4.24
CA SER A 282 16.49 25.19 -5.24
C SER A 282 15.09 25.38 -5.87
N PRO A 283 14.74 26.59 -6.35
CA PRO A 283 13.43 26.86 -6.97
C PRO A 283 13.12 25.94 -8.13
N GLU A 284 14.13 25.52 -8.91
CA GLU A 284 13.98 24.61 -10.04
C GLU A 284 13.49 23.23 -9.59
N PHE A 285 14.06 22.70 -8.52
CA PHE A 285 13.66 21.40 -7.95
C PHE A 285 12.28 21.48 -7.32
N ILE A 286 12.06 22.50 -6.48
CA ILE A 286 10.76 22.71 -5.82
C ILE A 286 9.66 22.94 -6.86
N GLY A 287 9.92 23.77 -7.90
CA GLY A 287 8.96 24.07 -8.96
C GLY A 287 8.59 22.82 -9.78
N LEU A 288 9.56 21.95 -10.08
CA LEU A 288 9.32 20.73 -10.84
C LEU A 288 8.47 19.73 -10.05
N GLY A 289 8.75 19.53 -8.78
CA GLY A 289 7.94 18.68 -7.90
C GLY A 289 6.54 19.26 -7.68
N PHE A 290 6.43 20.61 -7.51
CA PHE A 290 5.16 21.29 -7.38
C PHE A 290 4.30 21.18 -8.65
N LEU A 291 4.90 21.25 -9.83
CA LEU A 291 4.20 21.02 -11.09
C LEU A 291 3.57 19.63 -11.14
N SER A 292 4.32 18.59 -10.74
CA SER A 292 3.82 17.21 -10.69
C SER A 292 2.67 17.07 -9.69
N PHE A 293 2.81 17.66 -8.51
CA PHE A 293 1.78 17.69 -7.48
C PHE A 293 0.50 18.40 -7.94
N VAL A 294 0.62 19.58 -8.54
CA VAL A 294 -0.52 20.33 -9.09
C VAL A 294 -1.19 19.57 -10.24
N ALA A 295 -0.41 18.89 -11.09
CA ALA A 295 -0.96 18.07 -12.17
C ALA A 295 -1.85 16.94 -11.64
N ILE A 296 -1.50 16.31 -10.50
CA ILE A 296 -2.35 15.33 -9.83
C ILE A 296 -3.68 15.99 -9.42
N ILE A 297 -3.63 17.16 -8.76
CA ILE A 297 -4.82 17.88 -8.31
C ILE A 297 -5.71 18.28 -9.48
N LEU A 298 -5.13 18.84 -10.54
CA LEU A 298 -5.89 19.23 -11.73
C LEU A 298 -6.53 18.03 -12.43
N THR A 299 -5.84 16.89 -12.44
CA THR A 299 -6.39 15.65 -12.98
C THR A 299 -7.57 15.15 -12.14
N GLU A 300 -7.52 15.29 -10.82
CA GLU A 300 -8.63 14.93 -9.95
C GLU A 300 -9.83 15.88 -10.11
N LEU A 301 -9.58 17.18 -10.30
CA LEU A 301 -10.64 18.18 -10.50
C LEU A 301 -11.34 18.02 -11.85
N PHE A 302 -10.59 17.93 -12.93
CA PHE A 302 -11.10 18.05 -14.31
C PHE A 302 -11.08 16.72 -15.08
N GLY A 303 -10.34 15.74 -14.58
CA GLY A 303 -10.16 14.46 -15.26
C GLY A 303 -11.45 13.64 -15.41
N SER A 304 -11.46 12.78 -16.39
CA SER A 304 -12.47 11.71 -16.48
C SER A 304 -12.30 10.70 -15.33
N PRO A 305 -13.31 9.87 -15.03
CA PRO A 305 -13.16 8.78 -14.06
C PRO A 305 -11.94 7.88 -14.35
N PHE A 306 -11.59 7.69 -15.62
CA PHE A 306 -10.38 6.98 -16.02
C PHE A 306 -9.11 7.72 -15.58
N LEU A 307 -9.01 9.02 -15.88
CA LEU A 307 -7.84 9.83 -15.54
C LEU A 307 -7.68 10.03 -14.03
N LYS A 308 -8.78 10.15 -13.29
CA LYS A 308 -8.76 10.25 -11.81
C LYS A 308 -8.11 9.02 -11.18
N ASN A 309 -8.41 7.82 -11.66
CA ASN A 309 -7.79 6.59 -11.16
C ASN A 309 -6.28 6.51 -11.41
N ILE A 310 -5.78 7.22 -12.42
CA ILE A 310 -4.35 7.24 -12.78
C ILE A 310 -3.72 8.63 -12.58
N SER A 311 -4.33 9.49 -11.77
CA SER A 311 -3.90 10.88 -11.55
C SER A 311 -2.43 11.00 -11.12
N ILE A 312 -1.96 10.07 -10.30
CA ILE A 312 -0.56 9.98 -9.85
C ILE A 312 0.39 9.77 -11.05
N ILE A 313 0.04 8.86 -11.97
CA ILE A 313 0.85 8.63 -13.19
C ILE A 313 0.80 9.83 -14.12
N VAL A 314 -0.35 10.51 -14.24
CA VAL A 314 -0.46 11.75 -15.02
C VAL A 314 0.48 12.82 -14.46
N GLY A 315 0.50 13.03 -13.14
CA GLY A 315 1.42 13.95 -12.49
C GLY A 315 2.89 13.61 -12.77
N LEU A 316 3.24 12.33 -12.69
CA LEU A 316 4.58 11.83 -13.00
C LEU A 316 4.95 12.11 -14.47
N VAL A 317 4.06 11.82 -15.42
CA VAL A 317 4.30 12.04 -16.86
C VAL A 317 4.45 13.52 -17.16
N VAL A 318 3.58 14.39 -16.62
CA VAL A 318 3.67 15.85 -16.79
C VAL A 318 5.01 16.38 -16.27
N GLY A 319 5.41 15.98 -15.06
CA GLY A 319 6.70 16.35 -14.48
C GLY A 319 7.88 15.87 -15.33
N CYS A 320 7.84 14.63 -15.82
CA CYS A 320 8.88 14.11 -16.70
C CYS A 320 8.96 14.83 -18.06
N ILE A 321 7.82 15.19 -18.66
CA ILE A 321 7.81 15.95 -19.93
C ILE A 321 8.54 17.29 -19.74
N VAL A 322 8.23 18.03 -18.68
CA VAL A 322 8.86 19.34 -18.40
C VAL A 322 10.33 19.16 -18.02
N ALA A 323 10.66 18.17 -17.22
CA ALA A 323 12.05 17.84 -16.89
C ALA A 323 12.87 17.48 -18.13
N GLY A 324 12.28 16.72 -19.06
CA GLY A 324 12.91 16.36 -20.34
C GLY A 324 13.12 17.57 -21.25
N ALA A 325 12.13 18.48 -21.34
CA ALA A 325 12.23 19.73 -22.09
C ALA A 325 13.31 20.67 -21.51
N ALA A 326 13.50 20.64 -20.19
CA ALA A 326 14.56 21.40 -19.50
C ALA A 326 15.95 20.73 -19.58
N GLY A 327 16.09 19.58 -20.21
CA GLY A 327 17.36 18.83 -20.30
C GLY A 327 17.79 18.14 -19.00
N TYR A 328 16.86 17.90 -18.08
CA TYR A 328 17.11 17.38 -16.74
C TYR A 328 17.05 15.84 -16.66
N ILE A 329 16.53 15.17 -17.69
CA ILE A 329 16.43 13.70 -17.72
C ILE A 329 17.69 13.08 -18.28
N ASP A 330 18.28 12.13 -17.54
CA ASP A 330 19.31 11.23 -18.04
C ASP A 330 18.72 9.90 -18.55
N GLY A 331 18.94 9.63 -19.82
CA GLY A 331 18.52 8.39 -20.46
C GLY A 331 19.52 7.23 -20.33
N SER A 332 20.59 7.37 -19.55
CA SER A 332 21.62 6.32 -19.38
C SER A 332 21.03 5.05 -18.77
N SER A 333 20.16 5.20 -17.76
CA SER A 333 19.45 4.09 -17.12
C SER A 333 18.60 3.28 -18.10
N ILE A 334 17.98 3.93 -19.09
CA ILE A 334 17.18 3.26 -20.13
C ILE A 334 18.10 2.46 -21.08
N LYS A 335 19.29 3.01 -21.39
CA LYS A 335 20.26 2.33 -22.26
C LYS A 335 20.84 1.10 -21.59
N THR A 336 21.23 1.19 -20.32
CA THR A 336 21.84 0.11 -19.54
C THR A 336 20.85 -0.98 -19.12
N ALA A 337 19.56 -0.65 -18.95
CA ALA A 337 18.54 -1.62 -18.57
C ALA A 337 18.41 -2.74 -19.63
N PRO A 338 18.29 -4.02 -19.22
CA PRO A 338 18.10 -5.15 -20.14
C PRO A 338 16.76 -5.04 -20.88
N ALA A 339 16.66 -5.62 -22.08
CA ALA A 339 15.38 -5.66 -22.81
C ALA A 339 14.33 -6.50 -22.07
N ILE A 340 14.75 -7.67 -21.59
CA ILE A 340 13.92 -8.63 -20.84
C ILE A 340 14.66 -8.99 -19.55
N THR A 341 13.93 -9.05 -18.45
CA THR A 341 14.44 -9.51 -17.16
C THR A 341 13.40 -10.38 -16.47
N PHE A 342 13.82 -11.11 -15.44
CA PHE A 342 12.94 -11.94 -14.64
C PHE A 342 13.49 -12.05 -13.20
N LEU A 343 12.74 -12.70 -12.31
CA LEU A 343 13.19 -12.96 -10.95
C LEU A 343 14.51 -13.74 -10.95
N TRP A 344 15.37 -13.47 -9.96
CA TRP A 344 16.68 -14.12 -9.72
C TRP A 344 17.77 -13.88 -10.78
N VAL A 345 17.56 -12.99 -11.76
CA VAL A 345 18.64 -12.56 -12.67
C VAL A 345 19.76 -11.89 -11.89
N HIS A 346 19.41 -11.05 -10.91
CA HIS A 346 20.34 -10.54 -9.91
C HIS A 346 20.02 -11.19 -8.55
N ARG A 347 21.06 -11.61 -7.82
CA ARG A 347 20.91 -12.30 -6.54
C ARG A 347 21.54 -11.49 -5.43
N PHE A 348 20.79 -11.27 -4.37
CA PHE A 348 21.29 -10.69 -3.13
C PHE A 348 21.72 -11.81 -2.17
N LYS A 349 22.78 -11.56 -1.40
CA LYS A 349 23.24 -12.49 -0.38
C LYS A 349 22.28 -12.44 0.80
N ILE A 350 21.35 -13.39 0.85
CA ILE A 350 20.38 -13.49 1.94
C ILE A 350 21.12 -13.78 3.25
N GLY A 351 20.91 -12.92 4.24
CA GLY A 351 21.47 -13.03 5.57
C GLY A 351 20.49 -12.53 6.62
N VAL A 352 20.85 -12.66 7.89
CA VAL A 352 20.04 -12.14 9.01
C VAL A 352 20.84 -11.05 9.70
N TYR A 353 20.17 -9.94 10.00
CA TYR A 353 20.70 -8.87 10.83
C TYR A 353 19.98 -8.89 12.18
N PRO A 354 20.60 -9.42 13.24
CA PRO A 354 19.91 -9.62 14.52
C PRO A 354 19.24 -8.37 15.12
N PRO A 355 19.85 -7.16 15.05
CA PRO A 355 19.20 -5.95 15.55
C PRO A 355 17.90 -5.59 14.82
N ALA A 356 17.69 -6.06 13.59
CA ALA A 356 16.47 -5.82 12.81
C ALA A 356 15.33 -6.79 13.12
N ILE A 357 15.55 -7.87 13.90
CA ILE A 357 14.52 -8.88 14.15
C ILE A 357 13.32 -8.29 14.87
N LEU A 358 13.53 -7.59 16.01
CA LEU A 358 12.41 -7.01 16.77
C LEU A 358 11.66 -5.92 16.00
N PRO A 359 12.34 -4.93 15.36
CA PRO A 359 11.66 -3.97 14.50
C PRO A 359 10.86 -4.64 13.38
N MET A 360 11.42 -5.67 12.73
CA MET A 360 10.76 -6.38 11.64
C MET A 360 9.56 -7.21 12.12
N LEU A 361 9.61 -7.81 13.31
CA LEU A 361 8.44 -8.45 13.93
C LEU A 361 7.32 -7.44 14.17
N ALA A 362 7.66 -6.24 14.66
CA ALA A 362 6.69 -5.16 14.84
C ALA A 362 6.10 -4.68 13.50
N VAL A 363 6.90 -4.64 12.44
CA VAL A 363 6.41 -4.38 11.06
C VAL A 363 5.36 -5.42 10.66
N TYR A 364 5.61 -6.72 10.86
CA TYR A 364 4.64 -7.76 10.50
C TYR A 364 3.33 -7.69 11.29
N VAL A 365 3.38 -7.23 12.55
CA VAL A 365 2.16 -6.90 13.31
C VAL A 365 1.43 -5.73 12.65
N SER A 366 2.14 -4.70 12.21
CA SER A 366 1.55 -3.56 11.51
C SER A 366 0.96 -3.95 10.16
N LEU A 367 1.62 -4.83 9.40
CA LEU A 367 1.12 -5.37 8.13
C LEU A 367 -0.20 -6.13 8.31
N MET A 368 -0.26 -6.98 9.32
CA MET A 368 -1.49 -7.68 9.67
C MET A 368 -2.64 -6.70 9.97
N MET A 369 -2.37 -5.62 10.72
CA MET A 369 -3.38 -4.61 11.03
C MET A 369 -3.84 -3.87 9.77
N GLU A 370 -2.91 -3.47 8.91
CA GLU A 370 -3.16 -2.82 7.63
C GLU A 370 -3.99 -3.74 6.72
N ALA A 371 -3.61 -5.02 6.62
CA ALA A 371 -4.33 -6.01 5.85
C ALA A 371 -5.80 -6.18 6.31
N ILE A 372 -6.05 -6.26 7.63
CA ILE A 372 -7.42 -6.35 8.17
C ILE A 372 -8.25 -5.12 7.77
N GLY A 373 -7.68 -3.91 7.87
CA GLY A 373 -8.33 -2.67 7.49
C GLY A 373 -8.67 -2.63 6.00
N ASP A 374 -7.70 -2.96 5.15
CA ASP A 374 -7.86 -2.92 3.70
C ASP A 374 -8.78 -4.02 3.16
N ILE A 375 -8.79 -5.21 3.77
CA ILE A 375 -9.75 -6.28 3.44
C ILE A 375 -11.17 -5.81 3.78
N THR A 376 -11.36 -5.15 4.92
CA THR A 376 -12.67 -4.60 5.33
C THR A 376 -13.14 -3.56 4.31
N ALA A 377 -12.29 -2.59 3.99
CA ALA A 377 -12.60 -1.56 3.00
C ALA A 377 -12.86 -2.16 1.59
N SER A 378 -12.09 -3.20 1.20
CA SER A 378 -12.30 -3.91 -0.06
C SER A 378 -13.65 -4.65 -0.10
N ALA A 379 -14.07 -5.24 1.02
CA ALA A 379 -15.38 -5.89 1.13
C ALA A 379 -16.52 -4.87 1.00
N GLU A 380 -16.43 -3.72 1.69
CA GLU A 380 -17.41 -2.64 1.61
C GLU A 380 -17.59 -2.13 0.17
N VAL A 381 -16.50 -1.73 -0.50
CA VAL A 381 -16.57 -1.20 -1.87
C VAL A 381 -16.99 -2.26 -2.88
N SER A 382 -16.73 -3.54 -2.58
CA SER A 382 -17.17 -4.70 -3.38
C SER A 382 -18.62 -5.10 -3.09
N ARG A 383 -19.30 -4.44 -2.14
CA ARG A 383 -20.66 -4.74 -1.70
C ARG A 383 -20.84 -6.18 -1.22
N VAL A 384 -19.88 -6.65 -0.45
CA VAL A 384 -19.87 -7.98 0.18
C VAL A 384 -20.08 -7.79 1.69
N GLU A 385 -20.63 -8.80 2.35
CA GLU A 385 -20.82 -8.79 3.80
C GLU A 385 -19.51 -8.47 4.54
N VAL A 386 -19.58 -7.55 5.50
CA VAL A 386 -18.46 -7.11 6.35
C VAL A 386 -18.52 -7.69 7.77
N ASP A 387 -19.47 -8.59 8.02
CA ASP A 387 -19.63 -9.33 9.25
C ASP A 387 -19.99 -10.79 9.01
N GLY A 388 -19.84 -11.64 10.02
CA GLY A 388 -20.20 -13.06 9.99
C GLY A 388 -19.03 -13.97 9.57
N GLU A 389 -19.26 -15.30 9.63
CA GLU A 389 -18.24 -16.33 9.38
C GLU A 389 -17.58 -16.22 8.00
N ALA A 390 -18.34 -15.85 6.97
CA ALA A 390 -17.82 -15.69 5.62
C ALA A 390 -16.80 -14.55 5.55
N PHE A 391 -17.06 -13.44 6.24
CA PHE A 391 -16.15 -12.30 6.33
C PHE A 391 -14.93 -12.63 7.20
N ASP A 392 -15.12 -13.24 8.38
CA ASP A 392 -14.03 -13.67 9.24
C ASP A 392 -13.07 -14.61 8.50
N SER A 393 -13.60 -15.52 7.65
CA SER A 393 -12.76 -16.39 6.82
C SER A 393 -12.02 -15.65 5.71
N ARG A 394 -12.52 -14.48 5.25
CA ARG A 394 -11.79 -13.61 4.28
C ARG A 394 -10.65 -12.89 4.96
N ILE A 395 -10.86 -12.36 6.16
CA ILE A 395 -9.80 -11.76 6.98
C ILE A 395 -8.70 -12.80 7.24
N GLN A 396 -9.07 -13.97 7.76
CA GLN A 396 -8.13 -15.05 8.03
C GLN A 396 -7.31 -15.42 6.78
N GLY A 397 -8.00 -15.68 5.66
CA GLY A 397 -7.33 -16.07 4.41
C GLY A 397 -6.48 -14.96 3.80
N GLY A 398 -6.88 -13.72 3.98
CA GLY A 398 -6.14 -12.55 3.51
C GLY A 398 -4.87 -12.31 4.32
N VAL A 399 -4.94 -12.34 5.64
CA VAL A 399 -3.77 -12.23 6.53
C VAL A 399 -2.80 -13.39 6.34
N LEU A 400 -3.32 -14.63 6.19
CA LEU A 400 -2.46 -15.78 5.87
C LEU A 400 -1.72 -15.59 4.53
N SER A 401 -2.42 -15.09 3.52
CA SER A 401 -1.83 -14.83 2.21
C SER A 401 -0.84 -13.66 2.25
N ASP A 402 -1.06 -12.67 3.11
CA ASP A 402 -0.16 -11.53 3.32
C ASP A 402 1.15 -11.99 3.98
N GLY A 403 1.07 -12.76 5.08
CA GLY A 403 2.24 -13.37 5.72
C GLY A 403 3.02 -14.32 4.81
N LEU A 404 2.33 -15.17 4.03
CA LEU A 404 2.95 -15.99 2.98
C LEU A 404 3.56 -15.10 1.89
N GLY A 405 2.89 -14.00 1.55
CA GLY A 405 3.39 -12.95 0.65
C GLY A 405 4.71 -12.39 1.14
N GLY A 406 4.84 -12.06 2.43
CA GLY A 406 6.08 -11.62 3.06
C GLY A 406 7.21 -12.65 2.95
N PHE A 407 6.91 -13.94 3.15
CA PHE A 407 7.87 -15.02 2.98
C PHE A 407 8.35 -15.16 1.52
N PHE A 408 7.41 -15.27 0.58
CA PHE A 408 7.77 -15.48 -0.83
C PHE A 408 8.35 -14.22 -1.47
N SER A 409 7.96 -13.01 -1.05
CA SER A 409 8.55 -11.78 -1.56
C SER A 409 10.05 -11.72 -1.28
N ALA A 410 10.48 -12.09 -0.07
CA ALA A 410 11.90 -12.15 0.26
C ALA A 410 12.67 -13.14 -0.63
N LEU A 411 12.06 -14.29 -0.96
CA LEU A 411 12.63 -15.24 -1.92
C LEU A 411 12.66 -14.68 -3.35
N PHE A 412 11.70 -13.85 -3.72
CA PHE A 412 11.67 -13.15 -5.02
C PHE A 412 12.58 -11.91 -5.05
N THR A 413 13.37 -11.69 -3.99
CA THR A 413 14.25 -10.53 -3.85
C THR A 413 13.50 -9.19 -3.74
N VAL A 414 12.28 -9.24 -3.23
CA VAL A 414 11.41 -8.09 -2.98
C VAL A 414 11.17 -7.98 -1.47
N THR A 415 11.11 -6.76 -0.96
CA THR A 415 10.72 -6.52 0.45
C THR A 415 9.26 -6.93 0.69
N PRO A 416 8.83 -7.14 1.95
CA PRO A 416 7.47 -7.57 2.26
C PRO A 416 6.40 -6.79 1.52
N LEU A 417 5.40 -7.50 1.06
CA LEU A 417 4.25 -6.96 0.36
C LEU A 417 3.06 -6.90 1.32
N SER A 418 2.22 -5.89 1.14
CA SER A 418 0.94 -5.75 1.83
C SER A 418 -0.18 -5.36 0.87
N ILE A 419 -1.43 -5.48 1.29
CA ILE A 419 -2.59 -5.11 0.48
C ILE A 419 -2.60 -3.59 0.30
N PHE A 420 -2.84 -3.10 -0.92
CA PHE A 420 -2.90 -1.69 -1.23
C PHE A 420 -4.33 -1.15 -1.24
N ALA A 421 -4.57 -0.12 -0.42
CA ALA A 421 -5.85 0.59 -0.32
C ALA A 421 -6.27 1.29 -1.63
N GLN A 422 -5.33 1.66 -2.50
CA GLN A 422 -5.58 2.34 -3.78
C GLN A 422 -6.54 1.57 -4.68
N ASN A 423 -6.55 0.24 -4.61
CA ASN A 423 -7.50 -0.59 -5.35
C ASN A 423 -8.95 -0.32 -5.00
N ASN A 424 -9.22 0.00 -3.73
CA ASN A 424 -10.56 0.30 -3.26
C ASN A 424 -11.13 1.56 -3.94
N GLY A 425 -10.27 2.56 -4.16
CA GLY A 425 -10.60 3.77 -4.93
C GLY A 425 -10.98 3.45 -6.38
N VAL A 426 -10.19 2.59 -7.05
CA VAL A 426 -10.48 2.17 -8.43
C VAL A 426 -11.79 1.41 -8.51
N ILE A 427 -12.06 0.47 -7.59
CA ILE A 427 -13.34 -0.26 -7.53
C ILE A 427 -14.51 0.70 -7.35
N ALA A 428 -14.40 1.64 -6.42
CA ALA A 428 -15.45 2.61 -6.11
C ALA A 428 -15.80 3.49 -7.33
N ILE A 429 -14.80 3.97 -8.06
CA ILE A 429 -14.98 4.82 -9.24
C ILE A 429 -15.47 4.00 -10.43
N THR A 430 -14.83 2.89 -10.76
CA THR A 430 -15.19 2.07 -11.94
C THR A 430 -16.45 1.24 -11.75
N ARG A 431 -16.90 1.05 -10.50
CA ARG A 431 -17.99 0.15 -10.11
C ARG A 431 -17.77 -1.30 -10.54
N CYS A 432 -16.50 -1.71 -10.60
CA CYS A 432 -16.07 -3.04 -11.02
C CYS A 432 -15.23 -3.71 -9.92
N ALA A 433 -15.85 -4.60 -9.15
CA ALA A 433 -15.20 -5.42 -8.12
C ALA A 433 -14.81 -6.81 -8.63
N ASN A 434 -14.84 -7.03 -9.95
CA ASN A 434 -14.71 -8.35 -10.54
C ASN A 434 -13.26 -8.85 -10.55
N ARG A 435 -13.05 -10.07 -10.05
CA ARG A 435 -11.72 -10.70 -9.98
C ARG A 435 -11.04 -10.90 -11.35
N GLN A 436 -11.79 -10.87 -12.47
CA GLN A 436 -11.18 -10.92 -13.80
C GLN A 436 -10.39 -9.65 -14.12
N ALA A 437 -10.87 -8.48 -13.68
CA ALA A 437 -10.11 -7.23 -13.80
C ALA A 437 -8.80 -7.32 -13.00
N GLY A 438 -8.84 -7.87 -11.76
CA GLY A 438 -7.64 -8.09 -10.97
C GLY A 438 -6.63 -9.03 -11.63
N ARG A 439 -7.08 -10.10 -12.29
CA ARG A 439 -6.18 -11.00 -13.05
C ARG A 439 -5.50 -10.28 -14.21
N TRP A 440 -6.21 -9.40 -14.91
CA TRP A 440 -5.61 -8.57 -15.96
C TRP A 440 -4.63 -7.55 -15.37
N CYS A 441 -4.93 -6.98 -14.19
CA CYS A 441 -3.98 -6.13 -13.47
C CYS A 441 -2.66 -6.89 -13.21
N CYS A 442 -2.73 -8.09 -12.65
CA CYS A 442 -1.54 -8.92 -12.41
C CYS A 442 -0.77 -9.24 -13.68
N ALA A 443 -1.48 -9.54 -14.79
CA ALA A 443 -0.84 -9.77 -16.08
C ALA A 443 -0.08 -8.53 -16.58
N PHE A 444 -0.64 -7.33 -16.43
CA PHE A 444 0.04 -6.08 -16.78
C PHE A 444 1.25 -5.82 -15.86
N LEU A 445 1.15 -6.04 -14.56
CA LEU A 445 2.27 -5.86 -13.64
C LEU A 445 3.43 -6.80 -13.98
N ILE A 446 3.14 -8.08 -14.23
CA ILE A 446 4.17 -9.05 -14.66
C ILE A 446 4.77 -8.63 -16.00
N LEU A 447 3.95 -8.21 -16.96
CA LEU A 447 4.44 -7.74 -18.26
C LEU A 447 5.37 -6.54 -18.12
N PHE A 448 4.97 -5.52 -17.31
CA PHE A 448 5.79 -4.34 -17.07
C PHE A 448 7.11 -4.68 -16.37
N GLY A 449 7.09 -5.64 -15.45
CA GLY A 449 8.30 -6.09 -14.77
C GLY A 449 9.24 -6.92 -15.69
N VAL A 450 8.69 -7.76 -16.57
CA VAL A 450 9.47 -8.55 -17.53
C VAL A 450 10.15 -7.66 -18.58
N LEU A 451 9.48 -6.58 -18.99
CA LEU A 451 10.05 -5.60 -19.92
C LEU A 451 11.04 -4.68 -19.18
N GLY A 452 12.27 -5.11 -18.99
CA GLY A 452 13.30 -4.40 -18.20
C GLY A 452 13.57 -2.96 -18.65
N LYS A 453 13.33 -2.61 -19.92
CA LYS A 453 13.38 -1.22 -20.39
C LYS A 453 12.39 -0.32 -19.68
N ILE A 454 11.23 -0.83 -19.28
CA ILE A 454 10.23 -0.08 -18.52
C ILE A 454 10.80 0.31 -17.14
N SER A 455 11.49 -0.61 -16.46
CA SER A 455 12.16 -0.31 -15.19
C SER A 455 13.27 0.73 -15.35
N GLY A 456 14.00 0.70 -16.46
CA GLY A 456 14.96 1.76 -16.82
C GLY A 456 14.32 3.14 -17.02
N VAL A 457 13.12 3.19 -17.60
CA VAL A 457 12.35 4.45 -17.72
C VAL A 457 11.94 4.98 -16.34
N PHE A 458 11.51 4.12 -15.43
CA PHE A 458 11.16 4.55 -14.07
C PHE A 458 12.38 5.05 -13.29
N LEU A 459 13.54 4.43 -13.49
CA LEU A 459 14.78 4.87 -12.86
C LEU A 459 15.30 6.21 -13.42
N ALA A 460 14.91 6.56 -14.64
CA ALA A 460 15.27 7.85 -15.26
C ALA A 460 14.38 9.02 -14.77
N ILE A 461 13.38 8.76 -13.93
CA ILE A 461 12.51 9.82 -13.38
C ILE A 461 13.34 10.70 -12.43
N PRO A 462 13.37 12.02 -12.64
CA PRO A 462 14.10 12.93 -11.75
C PRO A 462 13.54 12.92 -10.32
N ASN A 463 14.43 12.98 -9.33
CA ASN A 463 14.06 12.97 -7.92
C ASN A 463 13.00 14.02 -7.54
N PRO A 464 13.02 15.30 -8.02
CA PRO A 464 11.98 16.26 -7.69
C PRO A 464 10.59 15.84 -8.17
N VAL A 465 10.50 15.27 -9.38
CA VAL A 465 9.25 14.72 -9.92
C VAL A 465 8.74 13.58 -9.07
N LEU A 466 9.65 12.63 -8.75
CA LEU A 466 9.34 11.51 -7.87
C LEU A 466 8.91 12.01 -6.49
N GLY A 467 9.63 12.99 -5.92
CA GLY A 467 9.34 13.57 -4.61
C GLY A 467 7.96 14.23 -4.54
N GLY A 468 7.59 15.03 -5.56
CA GLY A 468 6.27 15.65 -5.63
C GLY A 468 5.13 14.62 -5.68
N VAL A 469 5.31 13.57 -6.48
CA VAL A 469 4.34 12.45 -6.61
C VAL A 469 4.28 11.61 -5.34
N THR A 470 5.43 11.22 -4.78
CA THR A 470 5.48 10.34 -3.60
C THR A 470 5.00 11.04 -2.34
N THR A 471 5.23 12.35 -2.20
CA THR A 471 4.66 13.14 -1.10
C THR A 471 3.13 13.06 -1.10
N PHE A 472 2.49 13.21 -2.27
CA PHE A 472 1.05 13.01 -2.38
C PHE A 472 0.62 11.58 -2.05
N LEU A 473 1.37 10.58 -2.53
CA LEU A 473 1.11 9.17 -2.27
C LEU A 473 1.17 8.86 -0.77
N PHE A 474 2.22 9.31 -0.07
CA PHE A 474 2.38 9.08 1.37
C PHE A 474 1.34 9.85 2.20
N ALA A 475 0.97 11.07 1.76
CA ALA A 475 -0.14 11.79 2.36
C ALA A 475 -1.46 11.03 2.24
N SER A 476 -1.71 10.37 1.11
CA SER A 476 -2.91 9.54 0.95
C SER A 476 -2.91 8.29 1.86
N VAL A 477 -1.73 7.74 2.17
CA VAL A 477 -1.59 6.69 3.20
C VAL A 477 -1.95 7.24 4.59
N ALA A 478 -1.41 8.41 4.95
CA ALA A 478 -1.76 9.06 6.22
C ALA A 478 -3.28 9.32 6.34
N VAL A 479 -3.92 9.79 5.27
CA VAL A 479 -5.38 9.99 5.20
C VAL A 479 -6.15 8.68 5.36
N SER A 480 -5.61 7.55 4.86
CA SER A 480 -6.21 6.24 5.12
C SER A 480 -6.21 5.90 6.62
N GLY A 481 -5.14 6.25 7.35
CA GLY A 481 -5.10 6.16 8.81
C GLY A 481 -6.15 7.03 9.49
N VAL A 482 -6.32 8.28 9.03
CA VAL A 482 -7.39 9.19 9.52
C VAL A 482 -8.78 8.59 9.27
N ARG A 483 -9.00 7.96 8.10
CA ARG A 483 -10.26 7.29 7.81
C ARG A 483 -10.53 6.13 8.79
N VAL A 484 -9.52 5.34 9.13
CA VAL A 484 -9.67 4.28 10.14
C VAL A 484 -9.99 4.87 11.52
N LEU A 485 -9.34 5.97 11.89
CA LEU A 485 -9.64 6.70 13.14
C LEU A 485 -11.08 7.25 13.17
N SER A 486 -11.66 7.61 12.04
CA SER A 486 -13.05 8.12 11.99
C SER A 486 -14.12 7.08 12.39
N TYR A 487 -13.77 5.81 12.47
CA TYR A 487 -14.66 4.77 13.02
C TYR A 487 -14.64 4.69 14.55
N VAL A 488 -13.75 5.45 15.21
CA VAL A 488 -13.62 5.48 16.68
C VAL A 488 -14.58 6.52 17.25
N ARG A 489 -15.28 6.19 18.32
CA ARG A 489 -16.21 7.12 19.01
C ARG A 489 -15.50 8.21 19.83
N PHE A 490 -14.17 8.20 19.95
CA PHE A 490 -13.36 9.17 20.69
C PHE A 490 -13.81 9.40 22.15
N THR A 491 -14.03 8.32 22.89
CA THR A 491 -14.25 8.39 24.33
C THR A 491 -13.07 9.09 25.04
N ARG A 492 -13.25 9.48 26.31
CA ARG A 492 -12.17 10.08 27.11
C ARG A 492 -10.93 9.18 27.13
N ARG A 493 -11.15 7.86 27.25
CA ARG A 493 -10.09 6.84 27.20
C ARG A 493 -9.35 6.87 25.85
N ASP A 494 -10.11 6.88 24.76
CA ASP A 494 -9.52 6.82 23.40
C ASP A 494 -8.72 8.09 23.09
N ARG A 495 -9.23 9.26 23.49
CA ARG A 495 -8.50 10.54 23.38
C ARG A 495 -7.18 10.51 24.15
N PHE A 496 -7.16 9.93 25.35
CA PHE A 496 -5.95 9.82 26.16
C PHE A 496 -4.90 8.89 25.49
N VAL A 497 -5.33 7.69 25.01
CA VAL A 497 -4.45 6.73 24.33
C VAL A 497 -3.88 7.35 23.07
N LEU A 498 -4.72 8.02 22.27
CA LEU A 498 -4.30 8.67 21.03
C LEU A 498 -3.30 9.81 21.31
N ALA A 499 -3.56 10.66 22.29
CA ALA A 499 -2.68 11.75 22.66
C ALA A 499 -1.29 11.23 23.10
N ALA A 500 -1.26 10.21 23.94
CA ALA A 500 -0.01 9.59 24.39
C ALA A 500 0.76 8.93 23.22
N ALA A 501 0.08 8.18 22.36
CA ALA A 501 0.68 7.54 21.20
C ALA A 501 1.26 8.56 20.21
N LEU A 502 0.49 9.60 19.88
CA LEU A 502 0.94 10.65 18.96
C LEU A 502 2.07 11.49 19.57
N SER A 503 2.14 11.66 20.89
CA SER A 503 3.26 12.36 21.53
C SER A 503 4.61 11.72 21.21
N PHE A 504 4.68 10.39 21.19
CA PHE A 504 5.89 9.67 20.79
C PHE A 504 6.10 9.71 19.29
N GLY A 505 5.10 9.35 18.48
CA GLY A 505 5.26 9.28 17.03
C GLY A 505 5.53 10.63 16.37
N VAL A 506 4.77 11.67 16.73
CA VAL A 506 4.97 13.03 16.22
C VAL A 506 6.23 13.65 16.82
N GLY A 507 6.52 13.35 18.09
CA GLY A 507 7.74 13.80 18.76
C GLY A 507 9.00 13.34 18.04
N ASP A 508 9.07 12.04 17.71
CA ASP A 508 10.18 11.44 16.97
C ASP A 508 10.25 11.98 15.51
N LEU A 509 9.09 12.22 14.88
CA LEU A 509 9.03 12.81 13.54
C LEU A 509 9.57 14.25 13.50
N LEU A 510 9.28 15.06 14.53
CA LEU A 510 9.69 16.48 14.60
C LEU A 510 11.12 16.65 15.11
N VAL A 511 11.59 15.71 15.93
CA VAL A 511 12.93 15.71 16.51
C VAL A 511 13.59 14.36 16.19
N PRO A 512 14.00 14.15 14.93
CA PRO A 512 14.75 12.96 14.54
C PRO A 512 16.00 12.88 15.45
N ASP A 513 16.49 11.69 15.66
CA ASP A 513 17.69 11.44 16.47
C ASP A 513 17.52 11.58 18.01
N VAL A 514 16.32 11.90 18.51
CA VAL A 514 16.08 12.02 19.98
C VAL A 514 16.44 10.74 20.75
N PHE A 515 16.33 9.58 20.11
CA PHE A 515 16.61 8.28 20.71
C PHE A 515 17.94 7.65 20.25
N THR A 516 18.69 8.27 19.33
CA THR A 516 19.92 7.70 18.75
C THR A 516 21.02 7.51 19.78
N HIS A 517 21.11 8.41 20.75
CA HIS A 517 22.15 8.40 21.78
C HIS A 517 21.73 7.71 23.09
N LEU A 518 20.60 7.01 23.11
CA LEU A 518 20.02 6.43 24.34
C LEU A 518 20.95 5.44 25.04
N PHE A 519 21.76 4.72 24.28
CA PHE A 519 22.70 3.71 24.80
C PHE A 519 24.18 4.08 24.52
N ASP A 520 24.50 5.32 24.18
CA ASP A 520 25.88 5.76 23.99
C ASP A 520 26.70 5.59 25.27
N GLY A 521 27.90 5.04 25.15
CA GLY A 521 28.79 4.77 26.28
C GLY A 521 28.45 3.50 27.08
N VAL A 522 27.42 2.74 26.68
CA VAL A 522 27.12 1.41 27.24
C VAL A 522 27.78 0.33 26.40
N ASP A 523 29.10 0.28 26.40
CA ASP A 523 29.86 -0.80 25.77
C ASP A 523 29.67 -2.11 26.54
N HIS A 524 29.01 -3.07 25.93
CA HIS A 524 28.80 -4.36 26.55
C HIS A 524 29.54 -5.47 25.79
N PRO A 525 30.35 -6.30 26.50
CA PRO A 525 31.10 -7.39 25.83
C PRO A 525 30.20 -8.47 25.23
N ASN A 526 28.91 -8.48 25.60
CA ASN A 526 27.93 -9.43 25.06
C ASN A 526 27.27 -8.85 23.80
N LYS A 527 27.64 -9.39 22.63
CA LYS A 527 27.08 -9.00 21.33
C LYS A 527 25.57 -9.13 21.24
N GLY A 528 24.96 -10.08 21.98
CA GLY A 528 23.52 -10.25 22.02
C GLY A 528 22.80 -9.08 22.70
N LEU A 529 23.36 -8.59 23.82
CA LEU A 529 22.81 -7.43 24.53
C LEU A 529 22.98 -6.13 23.73
N GLN A 530 24.13 -5.97 23.08
CA GLN A 530 24.36 -4.84 22.17
C GLN A 530 23.37 -4.86 20.98
N GLY A 531 23.09 -6.04 20.41
CA GLY A 531 22.07 -6.21 19.38
C GLY A 531 20.65 -5.85 19.87
N LEU A 532 20.34 -6.15 21.16
CA LEU A 532 19.06 -5.76 21.76
C LEU A 532 18.96 -4.23 21.92
N PHE A 533 20.02 -3.56 22.38
CA PHE A 533 20.05 -2.08 22.49
C PHE A 533 19.85 -1.44 21.12
N SER A 534 20.54 -1.92 20.08
CA SER A 534 20.33 -1.45 18.71
C SER A 534 18.89 -1.68 18.23
N SER A 535 18.28 -2.83 18.55
CA SER A 535 16.87 -3.10 18.22
C SER A 535 15.92 -2.11 18.89
N ILE A 536 16.14 -1.80 20.18
CA ILE A 536 15.33 -0.83 20.92
C ILE A 536 15.47 0.57 20.31
N THR A 537 16.70 0.99 19.99
CA THR A 537 16.95 2.26 19.32
C THR A 537 16.20 2.34 17.98
N ILE A 538 16.29 1.32 17.13
CA ILE A 538 15.59 1.29 15.84
C ILE A 538 14.07 1.40 16.04
N ILE A 539 13.50 0.70 17.02
CA ILE A 539 12.06 0.76 17.31
C ILE A 539 11.65 2.17 17.75
N LEU A 540 12.41 2.76 18.68
CA LEU A 540 12.10 4.08 19.22
C LEU A 540 12.31 5.19 18.18
N SER A 541 13.32 5.07 17.32
CA SER A 541 13.59 6.00 16.22
C SER A 541 12.73 5.74 14.97
N THR A 542 11.69 4.90 15.08
CA THR A 542 10.72 4.66 14.01
C THR A 542 9.36 5.15 14.46
N PRO A 543 8.86 6.31 13.96
CA PRO A 543 7.69 7.02 14.52
C PRO A 543 6.42 6.18 14.64
N PHE A 544 6.14 5.32 13.68
CA PHE A 544 4.93 4.50 13.72
C PHE A 544 5.07 3.29 14.67
N LEU A 545 6.30 2.77 14.89
CA LEU A 545 6.54 1.68 15.84
C LEU A 545 6.43 2.19 17.28
N SER A 546 7.08 3.31 17.59
CA SER A 546 7.03 3.92 18.92
C SER A 546 5.59 4.27 19.29
N SER A 547 4.84 4.94 18.41
CA SER A 547 3.46 5.31 18.65
C SER A 547 2.54 4.08 18.71
N GLY A 548 2.73 3.08 17.86
CA GLY A 548 1.96 1.85 17.85
C GLY A 548 2.10 1.04 19.13
N ILE A 549 3.32 0.89 19.63
CA ILE A 549 3.60 0.20 20.91
C ILE A 549 2.90 0.91 22.07
N VAL A 550 3.02 2.24 22.16
CA VAL A 550 2.35 3.03 23.20
C VAL A 550 0.83 2.87 23.10
N ALA A 551 0.27 2.95 21.89
CA ALA A 551 -1.16 2.76 21.67
C ALA A 551 -1.64 1.38 22.12
N VAL A 552 -0.94 0.31 21.76
CA VAL A 552 -1.28 -1.08 22.14
C VAL A 552 -1.19 -1.27 23.66
N ILE A 553 -0.09 -0.83 24.27
CA ILE A 553 0.11 -0.98 25.72
C ILE A 553 -1.01 -0.26 26.48
N LEU A 554 -1.29 0.99 26.15
CA LEU A 554 -2.34 1.75 26.82
C LEU A 554 -3.74 1.19 26.53
N ASN A 555 -4.00 0.72 25.32
CA ASN A 555 -5.26 0.07 25.00
C ASN A 555 -5.51 -1.20 25.84
N LEU A 556 -4.46 -1.94 26.19
CA LEU A 556 -4.57 -3.15 27.00
C LEU A 556 -4.63 -2.84 28.52
N LEU A 557 -3.96 -1.78 28.97
CA LEU A 557 -3.90 -1.41 30.40
C LEU A 557 -5.12 -0.63 30.87
N LEU A 558 -5.65 0.25 30.03
CA LEU A 558 -6.80 1.08 30.41
C LEU A 558 -8.11 0.28 30.30
N PRO A 559 -8.97 0.32 31.33
CA PRO A 559 -10.26 -0.33 31.28
C PRO A 559 -11.11 0.22 30.12
N GLN A 560 -11.95 -0.63 29.54
CA GLN A 560 -12.92 -0.20 28.53
C GLN A 560 -14.05 0.55 29.24
N GLU A 561 -14.40 1.73 28.77
CA GLU A 561 -15.55 2.48 29.22
C GLU A 561 -16.83 1.71 28.86
N SER A 562 -17.83 1.71 29.75
CA SER A 562 -19.13 1.09 29.47
C SER A 562 -19.87 1.91 28.41
N GLU A 563 -20.74 1.28 27.62
CA GLU A 563 -21.53 1.99 26.59
C GLU A 563 -22.39 3.12 27.22
N ILE A 564 -22.82 2.96 28.47
CA ILE A 564 -23.60 3.96 29.21
C ILE A 564 -22.74 5.21 29.52
N GLU A 565 -21.49 5.04 29.96
CA GLU A 565 -20.60 6.17 30.24
C GLU A 565 -20.21 6.92 28.96
N ALA A 566 -20.11 6.22 27.82
CA ALA A 566 -19.84 6.82 26.53
C ALA A 566 -21.03 7.65 25.99
N GLU A 567 -22.27 7.22 26.25
CA GLU A 567 -23.48 7.96 25.86
C GLU A 567 -23.68 9.20 26.75
N GLU A 568 -23.39 9.14 28.06
CA GLU A 568 -23.42 10.29 28.94
C GLU A 568 -22.41 11.38 28.57
N ASP A 569 -21.18 10.99 28.12
CA ASP A 569 -20.17 11.95 27.65
C ASP A 569 -20.60 12.63 26.31
N GLU A 570 -21.29 11.92 25.41
CA GLU A 570 -21.83 12.49 24.18
C GLU A 570 -23.00 13.45 24.44
N GLU A 571 -23.88 13.15 25.38
CA GLU A 571 -24.99 14.05 25.77
C GLU A 571 -24.47 15.36 26.38
N VAL A 572 -23.43 15.30 27.21
CA VAL A 572 -22.82 16.50 27.84
C VAL A 572 -22.19 17.39 26.77
N VAL A 573 -21.42 16.81 25.82
CA VAL A 573 -20.78 17.58 24.73
C VAL A 573 -21.82 18.14 23.77
N GLY A 574 -22.92 17.40 23.50
CA GLY A 574 -24.01 17.85 22.65
C GLY A 574 -24.81 19.01 23.30
N ALA A 575 -25.00 18.99 24.62
CA ALA A 575 -25.67 20.04 25.35
C ALA A 575 -24.88 21.35 25.38
N ASP A 576 -23.53 21.26 25.56
CA ASP A 576 -22.64 22.44 25.55
C ASP A 576 -22.61 23.13 24.19
N VAL A 577 -22.63 22.37 23.07
CA VAL A 577 -22.66 22.94 21.70
C VAL A 577 -24.00 23.63 21.41
N ILE A 578 -25.12 23.10 21.89
CA ILE A 578 -26.43 23.69 21.69
C ILE A 578 -26.59 25.01 22.51
N ASP A 579 -26.01 25.05 23.71
CA ASP A 579 -26.03 26.27 24.55
C ASP A 579 -25.16 27.38 23.97
N GLU A 580 -23.99 27.05 23.38
CA GLU A 580 -23.13 28.03 22.68
C GLU A 580 -23.78 28.60 21.41
N ASP A 581 -24.53 27.80 20.66
CA ASP A 581 -25.24 28.26 19.46
C ASP A 581 -26.48 29.07 19.82
N MET A 582 -27.19 28.77 20.91
CA MET A 582 -28.29 29.62 21.41
C MET A 582 -27.80 30.98 21.95
N HIS A 583 -26.62 31.03 22.58
CA HIS A 583 -26.01 32.29 23.03
C HIS A 583 -25.51 33.16 21.87
N LYS A 584 -25.03 32.55 20.77
CA LYS A 584 -24.61 33.27 19.53
C LYS A 584 -25.81 33.79 18.70
N SER A 585 -27.00 33.20 18.85
CA SER A 585 -28.20 33.65 18.13
C SER A 585 -29.00 34.73 18.88
N SER A 586 -28.60 35.05 20.12
CA SER A 586 -29.25 36.07 20.96
C SER A 586 -28.48 37.37 21.09
N VAL A 587 -27.36 37.52 20.39
CA VAL A 587 -26.58 38.77 20.22
C VAL A 587 -26.70 39.22 18.78
#